data_8d9fc010a17e753a4d47b7986969acbd
#
_entry.id   8d9fc010a17e753a4d47b7986969acbd
#
_cell.length_a   1.000
_cell.length_b   1.000
_cell.length_c   1.000
_cell.angle_alpha   90.00
_cell.angle_beta   90.00
_cell.angle_gamma   90.00
#
_symmetry.space_group_name_H-M   'P 1'
#
loop_
_entity.id
_entity.type
_entity.pdbx_description
1 polymer ?
#
loop_
_entity_poly.entity_id
_entity_poly.type
_entity_poly.pdbx_seq_one_letter_code
_entity_poly.pdbx_strand_id
1 'polypeptide(L)'
;VAFWLRIGVVYNGALSFMDIALFSYYAFVFKGSSLELGVISAAWSIVYILANLTLGGLAERGSNKTLAFISMASSILMIIAFSMHTKLWVSIAYMLHALATTSISLALSVSVLELIDSYSWNTANAMLRIGTYASRGLLLIAFSYTLGTKGLSPYMYLSVAMGILTFISLPSIGLAIERKLYRFTRAIDELVHRASSWALFSVSSMNPSAIQLIEKTGRESRNGVSPGRILLAILLVVALGDYVFVVFTSLLATKLAYTSYLMFMGAVAFIIGPLMYLIGKLSMGSRVPVALLVMFRGLFFILFLERVDTPLEGAVFMLVSSTLYAVIELFLYSMYIQETTGYRTNMFFVSRETGSIIGSLLGGYLWRKAQGLYIPLAVIILVATLLSLVGGRKAEL
;
A
#
# COMPACT_ATOMS: atom_id res chain seq x y z
N VAL A 1 -25.79 -1.17 3.22
CA VAL A 1 -24.44 -1.79 3.20
C VAL A 1 -24.48 -3.12 3.93
N ALA A 2 -23.95 -4.18 3.30
CA ALA A 2 -24.00 -5.53 3.82
C ALA A 2 -23.29 -5.69 5.18
N PHE A 3 -23.85 -6.49 6.07
CA PHE A 3 -23.33 -6.70 7.43
C PHE A 3 -21.88 -7.23 7.43
N TRP A 4 -21.57 -8.19 6.58
CA TRP A 4 -20.23 -8.76 6.44
C TRP A 4 -19.17 -7.70 6.09
N LEU A 5 -19.55 -6.70 5.28
CA LEU A 5 -18.63 -5.64 4.88
C LEU A 5 -18.27 -4.74 6.08
N ARG A 6 -19.23 -4.42 6.93
CA ARG A 6 -18.98 -3.62 8.15
C ARG A 6 -18.00 -4.33 9.10
N ILE A 7 -18.21 -5.63 9.34
CA ILE A 7 -17.29 -6.43 10.16
C ILE A 7 -15.91 -6.51 9.52
N GLY A 8 -15.85 -6.80 8.22
CA GLY A 8 -14.59 -6.85 7.47
C GLY A 8 -13.80 -5.53 7.51
N VAL A 9 -14.50 -4.39 7.48
CA VAL A 9 -13.90 -3.05 7.64
C VAL A 9 -13.23 -2.90 9.01
N VAL A 10 -13.93 -3.29 10.09
CA VAL A 10 -13.39 -3.19 11.46
C VAL A 10 -12.19 -4.13 11.62
N TYR A 11 -12.27 -5.35 11.08
CA TYR A 11 -11.15 -6.29 11.10
C TYR A 11 -9.92 -5.76 10.34
N ASN A 12 -10.12 -5.25 9.13
CA ASN A 12 -9.04 -4.63 8.35
C ASN A 12 -8.45 -3.41 9.07
N GLY A 13 -9.29 -2.64 9.76
CA GLY A 13 -8.87 -1.53 10.63
C GLY A 13 -8.05 -1.99 11.82
N ALA A 14 -8.43 -3.11 12.45
CA ALA A 14 -7.68 -3.72 13.55
C ALA A 14 -6.31 -4.24 13.09
N LEU A 15 -6.22 -4.85 11.92
CA LEU A 15 -4.95 -5.22 11.32
C LEU A 15 -4.12 -3.98 10.96
N SER A 16 -4.72 -2.96 10.35
CA SER A 16 -4.03 -1.71 10.05
C SER A 16 -3.52 -0.97 11.31
N PHE A 17 -4.20 -1.13 12.44
CA PHE A 17 -3.72 -0.71 13.75
C PHE A 17 -2.48 -1.52 14.18
N MET A 18 -2.51 -2.86 14.02
CA MET A 18 -1.38 -3.73 14.38
C MET A 18 -0.12 -3.41 13.58
N ASP A 19 -0.24 -2.97 12.34
CA ASP A 19 0.88 -2.51 11.53
C ASP A 19 1.71 -1.44 12.25
N ILE A 20 1.03 -0.37 12.67
CA ILE A 20 1.69 0.73 13.40
C ILE A 20 2.11 0.29 14.80
N ALA A 21 1.25 -0.45 15.51
CA ALA A 21 1.50 -0.85 16.89
C ALA A 21 2.71 -1.78 17.02
N LEU A 22 2.85 -2.80 16.18
CA LEU A 22 3.99 -3.73 16.21
C LEU A 22 5.30 -3.07 15.79
N PHE A 23 5.26 -2.27 14.72
CA PHE A 23 6.43 -1.54 14.24
C PHE A 23 6.93 -0.53 15.28
N SER A 24 6.03 0.27 15.83
CA SER A 24 6.38 1.24 16.88
C SER A 24 6.75 0.55 18.20
N TYR A 25 6.11 -0.58 18.56
CA TYR A 25 6.52 -1.36 19.71
C TYR A 25 7.99 -1.78 19.61
N TYR A 26 8.41 -2.22 18.43
CA TYR A 26 9.81 -2.56 18.18
C TYR A 26 10.74 -1.34 18.33
N ALA A 27 10.33 -0.18 17.82
CA ALA A 27 11.11 1.05 17.91
C ALA A 27 11.22 1.57 19.36
N PHE A 28 10.10 1.66 20.07
CA PHE A 28 10.02 2.34 21.37
C PHE A 28 10.36 1.43 22.56
N VAL A 29 9.89 0.16 22.53
CA VAL A 29 10.09 -0.78 23.65
C VAL A 29 11.42 -1.49 23.54
N PHE A 30 11.76 -2.03 22.37
CA PHE A 30 13.05 -2.69 22.15
C PHE A 30 14.17 -1.73 21.74
N LYS A 31 13.87 -0.45 21.58
CA LYS A 31 14.83 0.58 21.13
C LYS A 31 15.58 0.13 19.86
N GLY A 32 14.82 -0.35 18.89
CA GLY A 32 15.35 -0.83 17.63
C GLY A 32 16.08 0.29 16.88
N SER A 33 17.26 -0.01 16.36
CA SER A 33 18.01 0.94 15.55
C SER A 33 17.30 1.16 14.20
N SER A 34 17.58 2.29 13.54
CA SER A 34 17.06 2.59 12.20
C SER A 34 17.31 1.47 11.20
N LEU A 35 18.49 0.81 11.27
CA LEU A 35 18.81 -0.33 10.42
C LEU A 35 17.90 -1.55 10.72
N GLU A 36 17.68 -1.87 12.00
CA GLU A 36 16.77 -2.97 12.39
C GLU A 36 15.36 -2.67 11.90
N LEU A 37 14.88 -1.44 12.07
CA LEU A 37 13.56 -1.01 11.57
C LEU A 37 13.47 -1.12 10.04
N GLY A 38 14.52 -0.72 9.32
CA GLY A 38 14.59 -0.85 7.87
C GLY A 38 14.51 -2.30 7.41
N VAL A 39 15.24 -3.21 8.07
CA VAL A 39 15.23 -4.64 7.76
C VAL A 39 13.85 -5.26 8.03
N ILE A 40 13.22 -4.92 9.15
CA ILE A 40 11.88 -5.45 9.51
C ILE A 40 10.81 -4.94 8.54
N SER A 41 10.83 -3.65 8.18
CA SER A 41 9.92 -3.09 7.19
C SER A 41 10.10 -3.74 5.82
N ALA A 42 11.35 -3.93 5.36
CA ALA A 42 11.64 -4.63 4.12
C ALA A 42 11.17 -6.09 4.14
N ALA A 43 11.38 -6.81 5.24
CA ALA A 43 10.91 -8.18 5.40
C ALA A 43 9.38 -8.28 5.37
N TRP A 44 8.67 -7.32 5.98
CA TRP A 44 7.22 -7.19 5.89
C TRP A 44 6.76 -7.06 4.44
N SER A 45 7.37 -6.14 3.68
CA SER A 45 7.03 -5.92 2.26
C SER A 45 7.34 -7.15 1.39
N ILE A 46 8.42 -7.88 1.67
CA ILE A 46 8.73 -9.16 0.99
C ILE A 46 7.60 -10.17 1.22
N VAL A 47 7.20 -10.37 2.48
CA VAL A 47 6.09 -11.30 2.81
C VAL A 47 4.80 -10.84 2.14
N TYR A 48 4.51 -9.53 2.12
CA TYR A 48 3.34 -8.98 1.45
C TYR A 48 3.33 -9.27 -0.05
N ILE A 49 4.47 -9.07 -0.75
CA ILE A 49 4.61 -9.40 -2.18
C ILE A 49 4.39 -10.90 -2.41
N LEU A 50 5.08 -11.76 -1.66
CA LEU A 50 4.97 -13.20 -1.80
C LEU A 50 3.52 -13.68 -1.55
N ALA A 51 2.87 -13.14 -0.52
CA ALA A 51 1.48 -13.45 -0.22
C ALA A 51 0.54 -13.01 -1.37
N ASN A 52 0.72 -11.81 -1.93
CA ASN A 52 -0.08 -11.37 -3.08
C ASN A 52 0.11 -12.26 -4.30
N LEU A 53 1.34 -12.66 -4.60
CA LEU A 53 1.63 -13.51 -5.76
C LEU A 53 1.08 -14.93 -5.57
N THR A 54 1.17 -15.51 -4.38
CA THR A 54 0.73 -16.87 -4.11
C THR A 54 -0.77 -16.97 -3.88
N LEU A 55 -1.36 -16.02 -3.15
CA LEU A 55 -2.78 -16.02 -2.81
C LEU A 55 -3.66 -15.36 -3.89
N GLY A 56 -3.08 -14.61 -4.82
CA GLY A 56 -3.80 -14.00 -5.93
C GLY A 56 -4.64 -15.01 -6.73
N GLY A 57 -4.10 -16.20 -6.98
CA GLY A 57 -4.82 -17.29 -7.65
C GLY A 57 -6.05 -17.79 -6.86
N LEU A 58 -6.04 -17.74 -5.54
CA LEU A 58 -7.23 -18.04 -4.71
C LEU A 58 -8.28 -16.93 -4.83
N ALA A 59 -7.84 -15.68 -4.87
CA ALA A 59 -8.71 -14.52 -5.09
C ALA A 59 -9.41 -14.63 -6.46
N GLU A 60 -8.66 -14.93 -7.51
CA GLU A 60 -9.20 -15.13 -8.85
C GLU A 60 -10.22 -16.27 -8.93
N ARG A 61 -10.06 -17.31 -8.13
CA ARG A 61 -11.03 -18.42 -8.04
C ARG A 61 -12.26 -18.10 -7.18
N GLY A 62 -12.33 -16.91 -6.58
CA GLY A 62 -13.41 -16.51 -5.68
C GLY A 62 -13.37 -17.21 -4.32
N SER A 63 -12.21 -17.73 -3.92
CA SER A 63 -12.04 -18.45 -2.63
C SER A 63 -11.90 -17.49 -1.43
N ASN A 64 -12.86 -16.55 -1.30
CA ASN A 64 -12.84 -15.52 -0.28
C ASN A 64 -12.84 -16.08 1.16
N LYS A 65 -13.58 -17.17 1.40
CA LYS A 65 -13.59 -17.87 2.71
C LYS A 65 -12.20 -18.43 3.07
N THR A 66 -11.53 -19.06 2.11
CA THR A 66 -10.17 -19.59 2.32
C THR A 66 -9.19 -18.46 2.65
N LEU A 67 -9.29 -17.33 1.94
CA LEU A 67 -8.46 -16.14 2.20
C LEU A 67 -8.76 -15.55 3.59
N ALA A 68 -10.02 -15.44 3.98
CA ALA A 68 -10.40 -14.98 5.32
C ALA A 68 -9.91 -15.95 6.43
N PHE A 69 -9.95 -17.26 6.18
CA PHE A 69 -9.39 -18.28 7.08
C PHE A 69 -7.86 -18.13 7.25
N ILE A 70 -7.12 -17.94 6.14
CA ILE A 70 -5.67 -17.71 6.19
C ILE A 70 -5.36 -16.44 7.00
N SER A 71 -6.12 -15.36 6.80
CA SER A 71 -5.97 -14.12 7.56
C SER A 71 -6.18 -14.35 9.07
N MET A 72 -7.25 -15.03 9.44
CA MET A 72 -7.58 -15.37 10.84
C MET A 72 -6.48 -16.24 11.46
N ALA A 73 -6.07 -17.30 10.78
CA ALA A 73 -5.03 -18.21 11.25
C ALA A 73 -3.68 -17.47 11.46
N SER A 74 -3.31 -16.61 10.51
CA SER A 74 -2.12 -15.75 10.62
C SER A 74 -2.20 -14.79 11.81
N SER A 75 -3.40 -14.25 12.10
CA SER A 75 -3.62 -13.39 13.28
C SER A 75 -3.47 -14.17 14.59
N ILE A 76 -3.88 -15.43 14.65
CA ILE A 76 -3.67 -16.30 15.81
C ILE A 76 -2.17 -16.59 16.01
N LEU A 77 -1.47 -16.96 14.93
CA LEU A 77 -0.03 -17.20 14.96
C LEU A 77 0.76 -15.94 15.36
N MET A 78 0.29 -14.77 14.93
CA MET A 78 0.86 -13.48 15.32
C MET A 78 0.82 -13.29 16.84
N ILE A 79 -0.29 -13.64 17.53
CA ILE A 79 -0.38 -13.57 18.99
C ILE A 79 0.60 -14.52 19.64
N ILE A 80 0.69 -15.76 19.17
CA ILE A 80 1.62 -16.76 19.70
C ILE A 80 3.06 -16.26 19.56
N ALA A 81 3.44 -15.74 18.41
CA ALA A 81 4.77 -15.19 18.21
C ALA A 81 5.02 -13.97 19.12
N PHE A 82 4.08 -13.04 19.23
CA PHE A 82 4.23 -11.87 20.08
C PHE A 82 4.38 -12.21 21.57
N SER A 83 3.71 -13.28 22.06
CA SER A 83 3.77 -13.70 23.46
C SER A 83 5.15 -14.14 23.92
N MET A 84 6.07 -14.43 23.00
CA MET A 84 7.48 -14.76 23.32
C MET A 84 8.32 -13.54 23.73
N HIS A 85 7.83 -12.33 23.55
CA HIS A 85 8.41 -11.04 24.00
C HIS A 85 9.90 -10.84 23.66
N THR A 86 10.39 -11.35 22.53
CA THR A 86 11.77 -11.11 22.06
C THR A 86 11.75 -10.35 20.73
N LYS A 87 12.85 -9.66 20.41
CA LYS A 87 13.00 -8.93 19.13
C LYS A 87 12.68 -9.81 17.92
N LEU A 88 13.22 -11.04 17.89
CA LEU A 88 13.01 -11.98 16.79
C LEU A 88 11.54 -12.36 16.65
N TRP A 89 10.88 -12.73 17.75
CA TRP A 89 9.50 -13.16 17.70
C TRP A 89 8.52 -12.03 17.40
N VAL A 90 8.80 -10.80 17.84
CA VAL A 90 8.00 -9.62 17.43
C VAL A 90 8.21 -9.32 15.95
N SER A 91 9.41 -9.52 15.40
CA SER A 91 9.63 -9.43 13.95
C SER A 91 8.83 -10.49 13.17
N ILE A 92 8.80 -11.73 13.66
CA ILE A 92 7.99 -12.81 13.09
C ILE A 92 6.49 -12.47 13.18
N ALA A 93 6.04 -11.93 14.31
CA ALA A 93 4.65 -11.47 14.47
C ALA A 93 4.30 -10.38 13.43
N TYR A 94 5.21 -9.47 13.16
CA TYR A 94 5.04 -8.42 12.15
C TYR A 94 4.98 -9.00 10.71
N MET A 95 5.75 -10.03 10.39
CA MET A 95 5.66 -10.74 9.10
C MET A 95 4.33 -11.52 8.96
N LEU A 96 3.86 -12.18 10.03
CA LEU A 96 2.56 -12.85 10.07
C LEU A 96 1.41 -11.86 9.89
N HIS A 97 1.57 -10.65 10.44
CA HIS A 97 0.65 -9.54 10.20
C HIS A 97 0.58 -9.18 8.70
N ALA A 98 1.70 -9.14 7.97
CA ALA A 98 1.70 -8.89 6.52
C ALA A 98 0.85 -9.93 5.77
N LEU A 99 1.00 -11.22 6.12
CA LEU A 99 0.21 -12.30 5.55
C LEU A 99 -1.29 -12.16 5.87
N ALA A 100 -1.62 -11.83 7.13
CA ALA A 100 -3.01 -11.61 7.56
C ALA A 100 -3.66 -10.46 6.79
N THR A 101 -2.97 -9.32 6.67
CA THR A 101 -3.46 -8.12 5.98
C THR A 101 -3.65 -8.35 4.49
N THR A 102 -2.70 -9.00 3.83
CA THR A 102 -2.82 -9.34 2.40
C THR A 102 -4.02 -10.26 2.15
N SER A 103 -4.15 -11.31 2.96
CA SER A 103 -5.21 -12.30 2.80
C SER A 103 -6.61 -11.69 2.95
N ILE A 104 -6.82 -10.87 3.99
CA ILE A 104 -8.14 -10.24 4.18
C ILE A 104 -8.42 -9.15 3.13
N SER A 105 -7.41 -8.39 2.71
CA SER A 105 -7.57 -7.39 1.66
C SER A 105 -8.01 -8.02 0.34
N LEU A 106 -7.41 -9.17 -0.03
CA LEU A 106 -7.83 -9.95 -1.19
C LEU A 106 -9.26 -10.51 -1.01
N ALA A 107 -9.57 -11.07 0.16
CA ALA A 107 -10.90 -11.62 0.45
C ALA A 107 -11.99 -10.55 0.35
N LEU A 108 -11.79 -9.38 0.95
CA LEU A 108 -12.76 -8.29 0.91
C LEU A 108 -12.90 -7.69 -0.49
N SER A 109 -11.77 -7.49 -1.21
CA SER A 109 -11.80 -6.97 -2.58
C SER A 109 -12.60 -7.88 -3.51
N VAL A 110 -12.35 -9.18 -3.47
CA VAL A 110 -13.12 -10.16 -4.26
C VAL A 110 -14.59 -10.17 -3.83
N SER A 111 -14.86 -10.13 -2.54
CA SER A 111 -16.25 -10.13 -2.04
C SER A 111 -17.01 -8.87 -2.45
N VAL A 112 -16.37 -7.70 -2.47
CA VAL A 112 -16.99 -6.46 -2.98
C VAL A 112 -17.32 -6.59 -4.47
N LEU A 113 -16.37 -7.09 -5.26
CA LEU A 113 -16.55 -7.24 -6.70
C LEU A 113 -17.65 -8.25 -7.07
N GLU A 114 -17.81 -9.30 -6.25
CA GLU A 114 -18.70 -10.41 -6.57
C GLU A 114 -20.10 -10.31 -5.94
N LEU A 115 -20.21 -9.66 -4.77
CA LEU A 115 -21.42 -9.64 -3.95
C LEU A 115 -22.12 -8.27 -3.90
N ILE A 116 -21.49 -7.23 -4.44
CA ILE A 116 -22.06 -5.88 -4.45
C ILE A 116 -22.28 -5.44 -5.89
N ASP A 117 -23.43 -4.81 -6.14
CA ASP A 117 -23.78 -4.29 -7.46
C ASP A 117 -22.74 -3.26 -7.93
N SER A 118 -22.43 -3.26 -9.22
CA SER A 118 -21.41 -2.40 -9.82
C SER A 118 -21.62 -0.91 -9.54
N TYR A 119 -22.88 -0.45 -9.47
CA TYR A 119 -23.23 0.92 -9.11
C TYR A 119 -22.79 1.30 -7.68
N SER A 120 -22.67 0.33 -6.77
CA SER A 120 -22.32 0.52 -5.36
C SER A 120 -20.85 0.25 -5.05
N TRP A 121 -20.03 -0.17 -6.04
CA TRP A 121 -18.62 -0.50 -5.81
C TRP A 121 -17.81 0.67 -5.26
N ASN A 122 -18.00 1.87 -5.80
CA ASN A 122 -17.30 3.06 -5.33
C ASN A 122 -17.65 3.37 -3.87
N THR A 123 -18.92 3.24 -3.50
CA THR A 123 -19.38 3.44 -2.12
C THR A 123 -18.81 2.37 -1.19
N ALA A 124 -18.79 1.10 -1.60
CA ALA A 124 -18.24 0.00 -0.81
C ALA A 124 -16.72 0.17 -0.61
N ASN A 125 -15.98 0.51 -1.65
CA ASN A 125 -14.54 0.77 -1.58
C ASN A 125 -14.21 2.02 -0.73
N ALA A 126 -15.00 3.08 -0.85
CA ALA A 126 -14.87 4.26 0.01
C ALA A 126 -15.11 3.89 1.48
N MET A 127 -16.15 3.12 1.78
CA MET A 127 -16.43 2.62 3.11
C MET A 127 -15.30 1.75 3.66
N LEU A 128 -14.74 0.85 2.85
CA LEU A 128 -13.56 0.04 3.23
C LEU A 128 -12.41 0.95 3.66
N ARG A 129 -12.07 1.94 2.85
CA ARG A 129 -10.94 2.84 3.12
C ARG A 129 -11.19 3.71 4.36
N ILE A 130 -12.29 4.45 4.37
CA ILE A 130 -12.63 5.37 5.47
C ILE A 130 -12.77 4.59 6.79
N GLY A 131 -13.51 3.50 6.76
CA GLY A 131 -13.75 2.69 7.96
C GLY A 131 -12.48 2.03 8.48
N THR A 132 -11.57 1.57 7.61
CA THR A 132 -10.26 1.05 8.00
C THR A 132 -9.42 2.14 8.69
N TYR A 133 -9.34 3.35 8.13
CA TYR A 133 -8.61 4.47 8.75
C TYR A 133 -9.25 4.92 10.06
N ALA A 134 -10.57 5.02 10.12
CA ALA A 134 -11.30 5.39 11.34
C ALA A 134 -11.09 4.36 12.45
N SER A 135 -11.26 3.06 12.15
CA SER A 135 -11.04 1.98 13.11
C SER A 135 -9.59 1.94 13.60
N ARG A 136 -8.62 2.09 12.68
CA ARG A 136 -7.19 2.20 13.03
C ARG A 136 -6.94 3.37 13.97
N GLY A 137 -7.48 4.54 13.65
CA GLY A 137 -7.29 5.75 14.45
C GLY A 137 -7.87 5.60 15.84
N LEU A 138 -9.10 5.11 15.97
CA LEU A 138 -9.74 4.85 17.26
C LEU A 138 -8.96 3.84 18.10
N LEU A 139 -8.49 2.74 17.50
CA LEU A 139 -7.71 1.73 18.22
C LEU A 139 -6.34 2.25 18.68
N LEU A 140 -5.66 3.07 17.88
CA LEU A 140 -4.40 3.70 18.28
C LEU A 140 -4.59 4.66 19.44
N ILE A 141 -5.63 5.49 19.40
CA ILE A 141 -5.97 6.40 20.50
C ILE A 141 -6.31 5.60 21.75
N ALA A 142 -7.19 4.60 21.65
CA ALA A 142 -7.54 3.75 22.79
C ALA A 142 -6.31 3.02 23.38
N PHE A 143 -5.44 2.50 22.52
CA PHE A 143 -4.20 1.85 22.95
C PHE A 143 -3.25 2.82 23.65
N SER A 144 -3.13 4.06 23.18
CA SER A 144 -2.29 5.07 23.84
C SER A 144 -2.70 5.30 25.32
N TYR A 145 -3.98 5.28 25.63
CA TYR A 145 -4.48 5.41 26.99
C TYR A 145 -4.30 4.17 27.86
N THR A 146 -4.30 2.98 27.25
CA THR A 146 -4.27 1.70 27.98
C THR A 146 -2.88 1.05 27.99
N LEU A 147 -1.91 1.62 27.30
CA LEU A 147 -0.57 1.05 27.11
C LEU A 147 0.12 0.72 28.44
N GLY A 148 0.04 1.62 29.43
CA GLY A 148 0.68 1.46 30.74
C GLY A 148 0.03 0.40 31.64
N THR A 149 -1.20 -0.01 31.35
CA THR A 149 -1.98 -0.92 32.21
C THR A 149 -2.22 -2.30 31.61
N LYS A 150 -2.47 -2.37 30.30
CA LYS A 150 -2.92 -3.60 29.63
C LYS A 150 -2.01 -4.09 28.50
N GLY A 151 -1.07 -3.26 28.05
CA GLY A 151 -0.19 -3.59 26.93
C GLY A 151 -0.94 -3.81 25.60
N LEU A 152 -0.29 -4.45 24.63
CA LEU A 152 -0.81 -4.70 23.27
C LEU A 152 -1.72 -5.94 23.18
N SER A 153 -1.59 -6.88 24.09
CA SER A 153 -2.29 -8.19 24.02
C SER A 153 -3.82 -8.11 23.86
N PRO A 154 -4.56 -7.26 24.59
CA PRO A 154 -6.02 -7.18 24.43
C PRO A 154 -6.45 -6.79 23.01
N TYR A 155 -5.68 -5.92 22.36
CA TYR A 155 -5.95 -5.47 21.00
C TYR A 155 -5.64 -6.55 19.95
N MET A 156 -4.64 -7.40 20.23
CA MET A 156 -4.37 -8.58 19.42
C MET A 156 -5.52 -9.60 19.53
N TYR A 157 -6.03 -9.86 20.73
CA TYR A 157 -7.22 -10.70 20.91
C TYR A 157 -8.46 -10.12 20.22
N LEU A 158 -8.63 -8.81 20.26
CA LEU A 158 -9.69 -8.14 19.51
C LEU A 158 -9.53 -8.36 17.98
N SER A 159 -8.32 -8.26 17.45
CA SER A 159 -8.06 -8.57 16.04
C SER A 159 -8.46 -9.99 15.68
N VAL A 160 -8.12 -10.98 16.50
CA VAL A 160 -8.52 -12.38 16.26
C VAL A 160 -10.03 -12.55 16.35
N ALA A 161 -10.68 -11.96 17.37
CA ALA A 161 -12.14 -12.02 17.49
C ALA A 161 -12.83 -11.43 16.25
N MET A 162 -12.36 -10.29 15.77
CA MET A 162 -12.87 -9.67 14.54
C MET A 162 -12.55 -10.52 13.29
N GLY A 163 -11.43 -11.21 13.26
CA GLY A 163 -11.08 -12.17 12.21
C GLY A 163 -12.05 -13.35 12.16
N ILE A 164 -12.38 -13.93 13.32
CA ILE A 164 -13.37 -15.01 13.46
C ILE A 164 -14.74 -14.53 12.97
N LEU A 165 -15.19 -13.36 13.45
CA LEU A 165 -16.46 -12.79 13.05
C LEU A 165 -16.53 -12.51 11.55
N THR A 166 -15.42 -12.02 10.96
CA THR A 166 -15.33 -11.79 9.52
C THR A 166 -15.41 -13.10 8.75
N PHE A 167 -14.68 -14.14 9.17
CA PHE A 167 -14.71 -15.46 8.55
C PHE A 167 -16.13 -16.07 8.58
N ILE A 168 -16.84 -15.94 9.70
CA ILE A 168 -18.20 -16.46 9.84
C ILE A 168 -19.19 -15.65 9.00
N SER A 169 -19.14 -14.33 9.07
CA SER A 169 -20.11 -13.43 8.41
C SER A 169 -19.91 -13.30 6.90
N LEU A 170 -18.72 -13.54 6.39
CA LEU A 170 -18.42 -13.41 4.96
C LEU A 170 -19.15 -14.51 4.18
N PRO A 171 -20.03 -14.18 3.22
CA PRO A 171 -20.72 -15.19 2.43
C PRO A 171 -19.74 -15.90 1.50
N SER A 172 -19.98 -17.18 1.24
CA SER A 172 -19.21 -17.93 0.22
C SER A 172 -19.58 -17.45 -1.18
N ILE A 173 -18.58 -17.22 -2.01
CA ILE A 173 -18.78 -16.82 -3.39
C ILE A 173 -18.90 -18.07 -4.26
N GLY A 174 -20.06 -18.26 -4.92
CA GLY A 174 -20.22 -19.18 -6.03
C GLY A 174 -19.93 -18.42 -7.33
N LEU A 175 -18.84 -18.75 -8.02
CA LEU A 175 -18.56 -18.14 -9.32
C LEU A 175 -19.67 -18.50 -10.31
N ALA A 176 -20.43 -17.52 -10.79
CA ALA A 176 -21.38 -17.72 -11.87
C ALA A 176 -20.66 -18.20 -13.13
N ILE A 177 -21.32 -19.10 -13.89
CA ILE A 177 -20.78 -19.69 -15.12
C ILE A 177 -20.38 -18.61 -16.13
N GLU A 178 -21.14 -17.50 -16.19
CA GLU A 178 -20.88 -16.35 -17.06
C GLU A 178 -19.53 -15.69 -16.79
N ARG A 179 -19.11 -15.62 -15.51
CA ARG A 179 -17.79 -15.03 -15.15
C ARG A 179 -16.64 -15.98 -15.43
N LYS A 180 -16.86 -17.29 -15.34
CA LYS A 180 -15.87 -18.26 -15.82
C LYS A 180 -15.67 -18.16 -17.33
N LEU A 181 -16.76 -17.98 -18.09
CA LEU A 181 -16.73 -17.71 -19.52
C LEU A 181 -16.03 -16.38 -19.84
N TYR A 182 -16.34 -15.31 -19.11
CA TYR A 182 -15.68 -14.01 -19.31
C TYR A 182 -14.17 -14.07 -19.03
N ARG A 183 -13.75 -14.79 -18.00
CA ARG A 183 -12.31 -15.00 -17.72
C ARG A 183 -11.65 -15.85 -18.80
N PHE A 184 -12.37 -16.85 -19.32
CA PHE A 184 -11.90 -17.69 -20.41
C PHE A 184 -11.76 -16.90 -21.72
N THR A 185 -12.76 -16.09 -22.08
CA THR A 185 -12.68 -15.18 -23.25
C THR A 185 -11.55 -14.19 -23.10
N ARG A 186 -11.37 -13.61 -21.90
CA ARG A 186 -10.26 -12.69 -21.65
C ARG A 186 -8.88 -13.35 -21.72
N ALA A 187 -8.75 -14.60 -21.26
CA ALA A 187 -7.52 -15.38 -21.43
C ALA A 187 -7.25 -15.71 -22.90
N ILE A 188 -8.29 -15.97 -23.68
CA ILE A 188 -8.18 -16.14 -25.14
C ILE A 188 -7.79 -14.84 -25.82
N ASP A 189 -8.43 -13.71 -25.47
CA ASP A 189 -8.09 -12.39 -26.02
C ASP A 189 -6.63 -12.02 -25.70
N GLU A 190 -6.15 -12.36 -24.50
CA GLU A 190 -4.74 -12.18 -24.14
C GLU A 190 -3.81 -13.07 -24.98
N LEU A 191 -4.17 -14.33 -25.19
CA LEU A 191 -3.43 -15.26 -26.05
C LEU A 191 -3.42 -14.78 -27.51
N VAL A 192 -4.57 -14.34 -28.00
CA VAL A 192 -4.71 -13.77 -29.35
C VAL A 192 -3.90 -12.47 -29.48
N HIS A 193 -3.94 -11.60 -28.47
CA HIS A 193 -3.15 -10.36 -28.46
C HIS A 193 -1.65 -10.63 -28.40
N ARG A 194 -1.20 -11.62 -27.65
CA ARG A 194 0.20 -12.08 -27.66
C ARG A 194 0.58 -12.69 -29.01
N ALA A 195 -0.28 -13.58 -29.55
CA ALA A 195 -0.05 -14.19 -30.86
C ALA A 195 -0.05 -13.15 -31.98
N SER A 196 -0.96 -12.18 -31.96
CA SER A 196 -0.97 -11.07 -32.92
C SER A 196 0.25 -10.15 -32.76
N SER A 197 0.71 -9.90 -31.54
CA SER A 197 1.95 -9.13 -31.31
C SER A 197 3.17 -9.86 -31.87
N TRP A 198 3.26 -11.17 -31.72
CA TRP A 198 4.30 -11.99 -32.36
C TRP A 198 4.17 -12.04 -33.89
N ALA A 199 2.95 -12.16 -34.42
CA ALA A 199 2.69 -12.11 -35.85
C ALA A 199 3.02 -10.74 -36.43
N LEU A 200 2.67 -9.66 -35.74
CA LEU A 200 3.00 -8.28 -36.12
C LEU A 200 4.51 -8.04 -36.06
N PHE A 201 5.23 -8.59 -35.08
CA PHE A 201 6.69 -8.54 -35.05
C PHE A 201 7.32 -9.26 -36.24
N SER A 202 6.79 -10.42 -36.63
CA SER A 202 7.24 -11.17 -37.79
C SER A 202 6.93 -10.44 -39.12
N VAL A 203 5.74 -9.82 -39.23
CA VAL A 203 5.34 -9.03 -40.43
C VAL A 203 6.10 -7.70 -40.49
N SER A 204 6.37 -7.06 -39.36
CA SER A 204 7.12 -5.80 -39.31
C SER A 204 8.57 -5.97 -39.70
N SER A 205 9.15 -7.15 -39.45
CA SER A 205 10.51 -7.49 -39.96
C SER A 205 10.57 -7.63 -41.49
N MET A 206 9.40 -7.84 -42.14
CA MET A 206 9.27 -8.01 -43.58
C MET A 206 8.81 -6.75 -44.32
N ASN A 207 8.16 -5.78 -43.63
CA ASN A 207 7.63 -4.59 -44.31
C ASN A 207 7.68 -3.33 -43.41
N PRO A 208 8.64 -2.41 -43.60
CA PRO A 208 8.83 -1.20 -42.78
C PRO A 208 7.64 -0.24 -42.77
N SER A 209 6.80 -0.22 -43.80
CA SER A 209 5.62 0.66 -43.87
C SER A 209 4.46 0.16 -42.95
N ALA A 210 4.42 -1.12 -42.62
CA ALA A 210 3.44 -1.67 -41.65
C ALA A 210 3.74 -1.19 -40.23
N ILE A 211 5.01 -0.91 -39.92
CA ILE A 211 5.44 -0.36 -38.62
C ILE A 211 4.80 1.02 -38.37
N GLN A 212 4.79 1.88 -39.39
CA GLN A 212 4.25 3.23 -39.28
C GLN A 212 2.72 3.23 -39.07
N LEU A 213 1.99 2.26 -39.67
CA LEU A 213 0.54 2.13 -39.50
C LEU A 213 0.21 1.62 -38.08
N ILE A 214 0.99 0.68 -37.57
CA ILE A 214 0.83 0.11 -36.22
C ILE A 214 1.21 1.13 -35.15
N GLU A 215 2.27 1.89 -35.38
CA GLU A 215 2.68 3.02 -34.53
C GLU A 215 1.60 4.10 -34.46
N LYS A 216 0.88 4.36 -35.54
CA LYS A 216 -0.17 5.37 -35.63
C LYS A 216 -1.46 4.94 -34.94
N THR A 217 -1.83 3.64 -35.02
CA THR A 217 -3.03 3.07 -34.37
C THR A 217 -2.81 2.68 -32.91
N GLY A 218 -1.56 2.36 -32.50
CA GLY A 218 -1.22 2.05 -31.11
C GLY A 218 -0.86 3.25 -30.25
N ARG A 219 -0.80 4.46 -30.83
CA ARG A 219 -0.26 5.65 -30.19
C ARG A 219 -1.26 6.62 -29.55
N GLU A 220 -2.51 6.34 -29.53
CA GLU A 220 -3.45 7.13 -28.71
C GLU A 220 -3.40 6.70 -27.24
N SER A 221 -2.21 6.70 -26.61
CA SER A 221 -2.10 6.74 -25.16
C SER A 221 -2.70 8.04 -24.65
N ARG A 222 -3.87 7.96 -24.05
CA ARG A 222 -4.67 9.10 -23.59
C ARG A 222 -3.90 10.09 -22.72
N ASN A 223 -2.88 9.65 -22.00
CA ASN A 223 -2.10 10.48 -21.06
C ASN A 223 -0.62 10.58 -21.41
N GLY A 224 -0.13 9.86 -22.43
CA GLY A 224 1.26 9.90 -22.90
C GLY A 224 2.34 9.49 -21.87
N VAL A 225 1.99 8.78 -20.80
CA VAL A 225 2.94 8.14 -19.86
C VAL A 225 2.83 6.64 -20.05
N SER A 226 3.94 5.98 -20.40
CA SER A 226 3.93 4.51 -20.50
C SER A 226 3.67 3.87 -19.13
N PRO A 227 2.96 2.72 -19.07
CA PRO A 227 2.73 1.98 -17.82
C PRO A 227 3.99 1.73 -17.00
N GLY A 228 5.11 1.42 -17.69
CA GLY A 228 6.41 1.21 -17.01
C GLY A 228 6.93 2.44 -16.28
N ARG A 229 6.67 3.64 -16.77
CA ARG A 229 7.04 4.88 -16.08
C ARG A 229 6.16 5.16 -14.87
N ILE A 230 4.88 4.81 -14.95
CA ILE A 230 3.98 4.92 -13.79
C ILE A 230 4.43 3.94 -12.70
N LEU A 231 4.81 2.71 -13.07
CA LEU A 231 5.36 1.73 -12.14
C LEU A 231 6.67 2.23 -11.50
N LEU A 232 7.55 2.84 -12.28
CA LEU A 232 8.78 3.45 -11.77
C LEU A 232 8.47 4.63 -10.84
N ALA A 233 7.49 5.48 -11.20
CA ALA A 233 7.08 6.61 -10.37
C ALA A 233 6.57 6.16 -9.00
N ILE A 234 5.66 5.17 -8.94
CA ILE A 234 5.14 4.67 -7.66
C ILE A 234 6.24 4.00 -6.84
N LEU A 235 7.15 3.23 -7.46
CA LEU A 235 8.30 2.64 -6.80
C LEU A 235 9.15 3.72 -6.11
N LEU A 236 9.49 4.79 -6.82
CA LEU A 236 10.35 5.86 -6.29
C LEU A 236 9.61 6.73 -5.25
N VAL A 237 8.31 7.01 -5.43
CA VAL A 237 7.48 7.74 -4.45
C VAL A 237 7.44 7.00 -3.12
N VAL A 238 7.29 5.68 -3.16
CA VAL A 238 7.25 4.85 -1.96
C VAL A 238 8.65 4.68 -1.39
N ALA A 239 9.66 4.47 -2.24
CA ALA A 239 11.04 4.40 -1.78
C ALA A 239 11.45 5.67 -1.00
N LEU A 240 11.11 6.86 -1.48
CA LEU A 240 11.34 8.10 -0.75
C LEU A 240 10.53 8.17 0.55
N GLY A 241 9.28 7.71 0.52
CA GLY A 241 8.41 7.69 1.70
C GLY A 241 8.96 6.84 2.82
N ASP A 242 9.31 5.60 2.53
CA ASP A 242 9.79 4.64 3.53
C ASP A 242 11.24 4.90 3.93
N TYR A 243 12.04 5.46 3.03
CA TYR A 243 13.36 6.01 3.34
C TYR A 243 13.30 7.00 4.50
N VAL A 244 12.31 7.90 4.47
CA VAL A 244 12.09 8.90 5.51
C VAL A 244 11.37 8.31 6.73
N PHE A 245 10.36 7.46 6.52
CA PHE A 245 9.52 6.92 7.59
C PHE A 245 10.29 6.09 8.61
N VAL A 246 11.22 5.25 8.17
CA VAL A 246 12.06 4.42 9.06
C VAL A 246 12.92 5.29 9.95
N VAL A 247 13.54 6.34 9.38
CA VAL A 247 14.36 7.29 10.11
C VAL A 247 13.51 8.13 11.07
N PHE A 248 12.37 8.61 10.57
CA PHE A 248 11.44 9.43 11.35
C PHE A 248 10.93 8.67 12.59
N THR A 249 10.53 7.41 12.45
CA THR A 249 10.09 6.58 13.58
C THR A 249 11.22 6.37 14.59
N SER A 250 12.44 6.09 14.12
CA SER A 250 13.61 5.97 14.99
C SER A 250 13.93 7.26 15.73
N LEU A 251 13.85 8.41 15.04
CA LEU A 251 14.07 9.73 15.64
C LEU A 251 13.01 10.05 16.69
N LEU A 252 11.74 9.84 16.38
CA LEU A 252 10.65 10.07 17.32
C LEU A 252 10.74 9.18 18.56
N ALA A 253 11.23 7.94 18.41
CA ALA A 253 11.42 7.03 19.54
C ALA A 253 12.46 7.54 20.56
N THR A 254 13.35 8.46 20.16
CA THR A 254 14.30 9.12 21.07
C THR A 254 13.75 10.39 21.69
N LYS A 255 12.79 11.07 21.05
CA LYS A 255 12.28 12.39 21.44
C LYS A 255 10.92 12.34 22.14
N LEU A 256 10.08 11.33 21.87
CA LEU A 256 8.71 11.27 22.35
C LEU A 256 8.45 10.07 23.25
N ALA A 257 7.47 10.22 24.15
CA ALA A 257 6.88 9.08 24.83
C ALA A 257 6.06 8.22 23.82
N TYR A 258 6.09 6.92 24.00
CA TYR A 258 5.38 5.98 23.12
C TYR A 258 3.87 6.25 23.05
N THR A 259 3.25 6.59 24.18
CA THR A 259 1.84 6.97 24.25
C THR A 259 1.52 8.19 23.39
N SER A 260 2.36 9.24 23.43
CA SER A 260 2.19 10.44 22.61
C SER A 260 2.29 10.10 21.10
N TYR A 261 3.29 9.30 20.73
CA TYR A 261 3.43 8.84 19.34
C TYR A 261 2.17 8.12 18.84
N LEU A 262 1.65 7.15 19.60
CA LEU A 262 0.44 6.41 19.25
C LEU A 262 -0.80 7.31 19.13
N MET A 263 -0.95 8.25 20.06
CA MET A 263 -2.06 9.20 20.02
C MET A 263 -2.03 10.06 18.76
N PHE A 264 -0.86 10.54 18.36
CA PHE A 264 -0.70 11.31 17.12
C PHE A 264 -0.96 10.49 15.87
N MET A 265 -0.40 9.27 15.81
CA MET A 265 -0.66 8.36 14.68
C MET A 265 -2.15 8.03 14.57
N GLY A 266 -2.83 7.90 15.71
CA GLY A 266 -4.27 7.70 15.76
C GLY A 266 -5.06 8.89 15.24
N ALA A 267 -4.74 10.10 15.69
CA ALA A 267 -5.38 11.34 15.22
C ALA A 267 -5.17 11.55 13.70
N VAL A 268 -3.94 11.36 13.23
CA VAL A 268 -3.60 11.42 11.79
C VAL A 268 -4.44 10.43 10.99
N ALA A 269 -4.51 9.17 11.44
CA ALA A 269 -5.31 8.15 10.76
C ALA A 269 -6.80 8.53 10.71
N PHE A 270 -7.34 9.06 11.80
CA PHE A 270 -8.74 9.47 11.87
C PHE A 270 -9.08 10.62 10.91
N ILE A 271 -8.15 11.55 10.70
CA ILE A 271 -8.33 12.70 9.79
C ILE A 271 -8.15 12.29 8.32
N ILE A 272 -7.19 11.41 8.01
CA ILE A 272 -6.88 10.99 6.63
C ILE A 272 -8.09 10.31 5.97
N GLY A 273 -8.86 9.50 6.68
CA GLY A 273 -9.99 8.77 6.12
C GLY A 273 -11.01 9.68 5.42
N PRO A 274 -11.63 10.64 6.10
CA PRO A 274 -12.53 11.61 5.49
C PRO A 274 -11.88 12.46 4.39
N LEU A 275 -10.62 12.85 4.58
CA LEU A 275 -9.87 13.65 3.60
C LEU A 275 -9.69 12.90 2.28
N MET A 276 -9.38 11.61 2.33
CA MET A 276 -9.28 10.75 1.15
C MET A 276 -10.59 10.62 0.39
N TYR A 277 -11.72 10.61 1.10
CA TYR A 277 -13.03 10.60 0.45
C TYR A 277 -13.31 11.88 -0.32
N LEU A 278 -12.98 13.04 0.26
CA LEU A 278 -13.14 14.34 -0.39
C LEU A 278 -12.24 14.44 -1.62
N ILE A 279 -10.99 14.04 -1.51
CA ILE A 279 -10.00 14.10 -2.60
C ILE A 279 -10.34 13.10 -3.71
N GLY A 280 -10.85 11.91 -3.37
CA GLY A 280 -11.25 10.89 -4.35
C GLY A 280 -12.36 11.33 -5.29
N LYS A 281 -13.11 12.40 -4.94
CA LYS A 281 -14.09 13.06 -5.83
C LYS A 281 -13.44 14.01 -6.85
N LEU A 282 -12.18 14.39 -6.65
CA LEU A 282 -11.45 15.22 -7.58
C LEU A 282 -10.88 14.34 -8.69
N SER A 283 -11.46 14.40 -9.88
CA SER A 283 -10.92 13.72 -11.06
C SER A 283 -9.69 14.47 -11.58
N MET A 284 -8.50 14.04 -11.18
CA MET A 284 -7.26 14.58 -11.72
C MET A 284 -6.63 13.59 -12.70
N GLY A 285 -6.96 13.73 -13.98
CA GLY A 285 -6.39 12.90 -15.06
C GLY A 285 -5.07 13.40 -15.64
N SER A 286 -4.42 14.43 -15.06
CA SER A 286 -3.23 15.02 -15.65
C SER A 286 -1.96 14.77 -14.82
N ARG A 287 -0.80 14.65 -15.50
CA ARG A 287 0.52 14.39 -14.90
C ARG A 287 1.05 15.56 -14.08
N VAL A 288 0.73 16.78 -14.50
CA VAL A 288 1.30 18.00 -13.92
C VAL A 288 0.95 18.13 -12.43
N PRO A 289 -0.29 17.96 -12.00
CA PRO A 289 -0.63 17.96 -10.58
C PRO A 289 0.08 16.88 -9.78
N VAL A 290 0.25 15.67 -10.33
CA VAL A 290 0.97 14.57 -9.65
C VAL A 290 2.43 14.93 -9.46
N ALA A 291 3.10 15.46 -10.47
CA ALA A 291 4.50 15.89 -10.36
C ALA A 291 4.68 17.02 -9.32
N LEU A 292 3.76 17.99 -9.29
CA LEU A 292 3.78 19.06 -8.29
C LEU A 292 3.58 18.52 -6.85
N LEU A 293 2.66 17.58 -6.66
CA LEU A 293 2.44 16.94 -5.37
C LEU A 293 3.67 16.14 -4.90
N VAL A 294 4.32 15.41 -5.82
CA VAL A 294 5.59 14.68 -5.55
C VAL A 294 6.69 15.66 -5.16
N MET A 295 6.85 16.73 -5.92
CA MET A 295 7.83 17.77 -5.62
C MET A 295 7.58 18.39 -4.25
N PHE A 296 6.33 18.79 -3.96
CA PHE A 296 5.96 19.37 -2.69
C PHE A 296 6.23 18.40 -1.52
N ARG A 297 5.87 17.12 -1.66
CA ARG A 297 6.14 16.10 -0.64
C ARG A 297 7.63 15.90 -0.40
N GLY A 298 8.43 15.85 -1.46
CA GLY A 298 9.89 15.67 -1.35
C GLY A 298 10.57 16.87 -0.69
N LEU A 299 10.20 18.09 -1.09
CA LEU A 299 10.70 19.32 -0.47
C LEU A 299 10.28 19.41 0.99
N PHE A 300 9.03 19.04 1.30
CA PHE A 300 8.53 18.99 2.67
C PHE A 300 9.38 18.04 3.53
N PHE A 301 9.74 16.85 3.04
CA PHE A 301 10.62 15.93 3.75
C PHE A 301 11.99 16.53 4.04
N ILE A 302 12.62 17.13 3.02
CA ILE A 302 13.97 17.70 3.15
C ILE A 302 14.00 18.86 4.16
N LEU A 303 12.96 19.71 4.14
CA LEU A 303 12.94 20.91 4.97
C LEU A 303 12.51 20.67 6.42
N PHE A 304 11.66 19.67 6.66
CA PHE A 304 10.99 19.50 7.95
C PHE A 304 11.45 18.29 8.77
N LEU A 305 12.10 17.29 8.17
CA LEU A 305 12.47 16.06 8.88
C LEU A 305 13.34 16.34 10.12
N GLU A 306 14.33 17.23 9.98
CA GLU A 306 15.27 17.56 11.07
C GLU A 306 14.71 18.57 12.08
N ARG A 307 13.60 19.24 11.72
CA ARG A 307 12.97 20.28 12.55
C ARG A 307 11.86 19.78 13.46
N VAL A 308 11.62 18.47 13.45
CA VAL A 308 10.58 17.88 14.31
C VAL A 308 11.14 17.67 15.71
N ASP A 309 10.83 18.59 16.61
CA ASP A 309 11.26 18.56 18.01
C ASP A 309 10.10 18.35 18.97
N THR A 310 8.89 18.73 18.58
CA THR A 310 7.70 18.58 19.40
C THR A 310 6.75 17.50 18.86
N PRO A 311 5.91 16.91 19.73
CA PRO A 311 4.88 15.99 19.33
C PRO A 311 3.92 16.55 18.27
N LEU A 312 3.56 17.83 18.38
CA LEU A 312 2.65 18.50 17.46
C LEU A 312 3.28 18.64 16.07
N GLU A 313 4.56 19.00 15.98
CA GLU A 313 5.30 19.05 14.71
C GLU A 313 5.37 17.67 14.06
N GLY A 314 5.61 16.62 14.86
CA GLY A 314 5.56 15.23 14.40
C GLY A 314 4.19 14.83 13.83
N ALA A 315 3.11 15.22 14.50
CA ALA A 315 1.74 14.98 14.03
C ALA A 315 1.45 15.72 12.73
N VAL A 316 1.82 16.98 12.63
CA VAL A 316 1.65 17.79 11.41
C VAL A 316 2.47 17.20 10.26
N PHE A 317 3.73 16.81 10.52
CA PHE A 317 4.59 16.17 9.54
C PHE A 317 3.95 14.89 8.99
N MET A 318 3.49 14.01 9.87
CA MET A 318 2.84 12.76 9.48
C MET A 318 1.52 12.99 8.74
N LEU A 319 0.70 13.94 9.18
CA LEU A 319 -0.57 14.26 8.53
C LEU A 319 -0.34 14.74 7.09
N VAL A 320 0.53 15.73 6.89
CA VAL A 320 0.83 16.28 5.57
C VAL A 320 1.46 15.22 4.67
N SER A 321 2.48 14.52 5.15
CA SER A 321 3.18 13.47 4.40
C SER A 321 2.27 12.32 3.97
N SER A 322 1.45 11.80 4.91
CA SER A 322 0.55 10.68 4.64
C SER A 322 -0.61 11.08 3.72
N THR A 323 -1.13 12.31 3.86
CA THR A 323 -2.17 12.83 2.96
C THR A 323 -1.63 12.98 1.55
N LEU A 324 -0.48 13.61 1.38
CA LEU A 324 0.16 13.76 0.07
C LEU A 324 0.45 12.40 -0.57
N TYR A 325 0.98 11.45 0.21
CA TYR A 325 1.23 10.10 -0.28
C TYR A 325 -0.05 9.43 -0.79
N ALA A 326 -1.11 9.48 0.00
CA ALA A 326 -2.37 8.84 -0.34
C ALA A 326 -3.00 9.42 -1.62
N VAL A 327 -2.88 10.75 -1.81
CA VAL A 327 -3.32 11.44 -3.02
C VAL A 327 -2.49 11.03 -4.23
N ILE A 328 -1.16 11.06 -4.10
CA ILE A 328 -0.23 10.67 -5.17
C ILE A 328 -0.46 9.21 -5.59
N GLU A 329 -0.58 8.29 -4.62
CA GLU A 329 -0.85 6.87 -4.89
C GLU A 329 -2.16 6.68 -5.64
N LEU A 330 -3.24 7.38 -5.22
CA LEU A 330 -4.54 7.30 -5.87
C LEU A 330 -4.46 7.74 -7.35
N PHE A 331 -3.76 8.84 -7.62
CA PHE A 331 -3.63 9.35 -8.98
C PHE A 331 -2.74 8.46 -9.85
N LEU A 332 -1.59 7.99 -9.35
CA LEU A 332 -0.74 7.07 -10.08
C LEU A 332 -1.47 5.75 -10.37
N TYR A 333 -2.24 5.24 -9.40
CA TYR A 333 -3.06 4.05 -9.60
C TYR A 333 -4.14 4.25 -10.66
N SER A 334 -4.85 5.39 -10.60
CA SER A 334 -5.86 5.73 -11.60
C SER A 334 -5.24 5.86 -13.00
N MET A 335 -4.11 6.53 -13.13
CA MET A 335 -3.37 6.62 -14.40
C MET A 335 -2.93 5.25 -14.90
N TYR A 336 -2.44 4.39 -14.01
CA TYR A 336 -2.02 3.04 -14.37
C TYR A 336 -3.18 2.19 -14.89
N ILE A 337 -4.35 2.24 -14.22
CA ILE A 337 -5.55 1.53 -14.68
C ILE A 337 -6.02 2.04 -16.03
N GLN A 338 -6.00 3.37 -16.26
CA GLN A 338 -6.41 3.96 -17.53
C GLN A 338 -5.50 3.52 -18.69
N GLU A 339 -4.18 3.48 -18.47
CA GLU A 339 -3.21 3.09 -19.49
C GLU A 339 -3.17 1.57 -19.74
N THR A 340 -3.49 0.76 -18.74
CA THR A 340 -3.47 -0.72 -18.84
C THR A 340 -4.86 -1.32 -19.03
N THR A 341 -5.92 -0.50 -19.09
CA THR A 341 -7.32 -0.98 -19.09
C THR A 341 -7.63 -1.96 -17.95
N GLY A 342 -6.98 -1.74 -16.79
CA GLY A 342 -7.11 -2.62 -15.62
C GLY A 342 -6.30 -3.92 -15.69
N TYR A 343 -5.48 -4.10 -16.72
CA TYR A 343 -4.62 -5.28 -16.86
C TYR A 343 -3.39 -5.20 -15.95
N ARG A 344 -3.01 -6.34 -15.34
CA ARG A 344 -1.83 -6.46 -14.46
C ARG A 344 -1.81 -5.45 -13.29
N THR A 345 -2.96 -5.16 -12.68
CA THR A 345 -3.04 -4.27 -11.51
C THR A 345 -2.14 -4.71 -10.34
N ASN A 346 -1.86 -6.02 -10.23
CA ASN A 346 -0.91 -6.56 -9.26
C ASN A 346 0.51 -5.99 -9.42
N MET A 347 0.94 -5.65 -10.65
CA MET A 347 2.26 -5.06 -10.87
C MET A 347 2.42 -3.69 -10.22
N PHE A 348 1.34 -2.92 -10.11
CA PHE A 348 1.36 -1.65 -9.37
C PHE A 348 1.70 -1.87 -7.90
N PHE A 349 1.05 -2.83 -7.25
CA PHE A 349 1.31 -3.15 -5.85
C PHE A 349 2.69 -3.78 -5.65
N VAL A 350 3.15 -4.64 -6.56
CA VAL A 350 4.51 -5.19 -6.53
C VAL A 350 5.55 -4.07 -6.64
N SER A 351 5.38 -3.12 -7.56
CA SER A 351 6.28 -1.97 -7.68
C SER A 351 6.27 -1.09 -6.45
N ARG A 352 5.10 -0.85 -5.86
CA ARG A 352 4.93 -0.12 -4.61
C ARG A 352 5.75 -0.76 -3.48
N GLU A 353 5.56 -2.04 -3.24
CA GLU A 353 6.26 -2.75 -2.16
C GLU A 353 7.77 -2.94 -2.44
N THR A 354 8.15 -3.06 -3.72
CA THR A 354 9.59 -3.03 -4.09
C THR A 354 10.21 -1.69 -3.70
N GLY A 355 9.50 -0.59 -3.93
CA GLY A 355 9.91 0.73 -3.46
C GLY A 355 10.06 0.77 -1.93
N SER A 356 9.13 0.19 -1.19
CA SER A 356 9.18 0.08 0.27
C SER A 356 10.43 -0.67 0.75
N ILE A 357 10.74 -1.81 0.14
CA ILE A 357 11.95 -2.59 0.46
C ILE A 357 13.21 -1.73 0.27
N ILE A 358 13.34 -1.09 -0.90
CA ILE A 358 14.50 -0.27 -1.23
C ILE A 358 14.61 0.92 -0.27
N GLY A 359 13.52 1.64 -0.08
CA GLY A 359 13.48 2.83 0.78
C GLY A 359 13.82 2.52 2.23
N SER A 360 13.18 1.50 2.79
CA SER A 360 13.40 1.10 4.18
C SER A 360 14.83 0.65 4.45
N LEU A 361 15.41 -0.17 3.57
CA LEU A 361 16.80 -0.64 3.73
C LEU A 361 17.81 0.51 3.59
N LEU A 362 17.65 1.34 2.55
CA LEU A 362 18.55 2.48 2.32
C LEU A 362 18.43 3.51 3.44
N GLY A 363 17.22 3.87 3.86
CA GLY A 363 16.98 4.82 4.95
C GLY A 363 17.60 4.34 6.26
N GLY A 364 17.32 3.10 6.64
CA GLY A 364 17.87 2.51 7.85
C GLY A 364 19.40 2.41 7.86
N TYR A 365 20.00 2.02 6.73
CA TYR A 365 21.45 1.89 6.61
C TYR A 365 22.15 3.26 6.61
N LEU A 366 21.72 4.19 5.78
CA LEU A 366 22.39 5.48 5.62
C LEU A 366 22.28 6.35 6.84
N TRP A 367 21.13 6.38 7.51
CA TRP A 367 20.97 7.13 8.75
C TRP A 367 21.96 6.68 9.83
N ARG A 368 22.23 5.37 9.90
CA ARG A 368 23.17 4.82 10.88
C ARG A 368 24.63 5.02 10.51
N LYS A 369 24.98 4.89 9.22
CA LYS A 369 26.37 4.77 8.75
C LYS A 369 26.92 5.99 8.02
N ALA A 370 26.06 6.76 7.38
CA ALA A 370 26.45 7.82 6.48
C ALA A 370 25.41 8.95 6.42
N GLN A 371 25.14 9.59 7.56
CA GLN A 371 24.13 10.65 7.67
C GLN A 371 24.33 11.78 6.65
N GLY A 372 25.58 12.13 6.33
CA GLY A 372 25.89 13.15 5.30
C GLY A 372 25.39 12.81 3.89
N LEU A 373 25.13 11.54 3.59
CA LEU A 373 24.59 11.10 2.28
C LEU A 373 23.06 10.99 2.29
N TYR A 374 22.43 11.14 3.47
CA TYR A 374 20.99 10.95 3.61
C TYR A 374 20.18 11.94 2.77
N ILE A 375 20.41 13.24 2.93
CA ILE A 375 19.72 14.29 2.16
C ILE A 375 20.05 14.24 0.67
N PRO A 376 21.33 14.14 0.23
CA PRO A 376 21.65 14.00 -1.20
C PRO A 376 20.93 12.85 -1.88
N LEU A 377 20.84 11.68 -1.25
CA LEU A 377 20.12 10.56 -1.84
C LEU A 377 18.59 10.80 -1.90
N ALA A 378 18.00 11.42 -0.90
CA ALA A 378 16.59 11.82 -0.94
C ALA A 378 16.30 12.76 -2.13
N VAL A 379 17.20 13.71 -2.38
CA VAL A 379 17.13 14.62 -3.57
C VAL A 379 17.23 13.83 -4.87
N ILE A 380 18.15 12.89 -4.96
CA ILE A 380 18.33 12.05 -6.17
C ILE A 380 17.04 11.24 -6.43
N ILE A 381 16.46 10.60 -5.41
CA ILE A 381 15.21 9.84 -5.54
C ILE A 381 14.07 10.76 -5.99
N LEU A 382 13.97 11.96 -5.41
CA LEU A 382 12.97 12.95 -5.78
C LEU A 382 13.11 13.36 -7.27
N VAL A 383 14.32 13.71 -7.71
CA VAL A 383 14.59 14.11 -9.09
C VAL A 383 14.28 12.96 -10.05
N ALA A 384 14.69 11.72 -9.73
CA ALA A 384 14.39 10.54 -10.53
C ALA A 384 12.87 10.32 -10.67
N THR A 385 12.11 10.54 -9.57
CA THR A 385 10.65 10.45 -9.58
C THR A 385 10.03 11.49 -10.51
N LEU A 386 10.47 12.73 -10.43
CA LEU A 386 9.99 13.81 -11.30
C LEU A 386 10.31 13.53 -12.76
N LEU A 387 11.51 13.06 -13.08
CA LEU A 387 11.91 12.69 -14.44
C LEU A 387 11.06 11.53 -14.99
N SER A 388 10.69 10.55 -14.16
CA SER A 388 9.80 9.45 -14.58
C SER A 388 8.41 9.94 -15.00
N LEU A 389 7.91 11.01 -14.38
CA LEU A 389 6.60 11.61 -14.66
C LEU A 389 6.63 12.59 -15.83
N VAL A 390 7.66 13.43 -15.92
CA VAL A 390 7.73 14.53 -16.89
C VAL A 390 8.35 14.11 -18.22
N GLY A 391 9.32 13.19 -18.21
CA GLY A 391 10.17 12.81 -19.35
C GLY A 391 9.47 12.11 -20.53
N GLY A 392 8.21 12.37 -20.84
CA GLY A 392 7.41 11.67 -21.85
C GLY A 392 7.15 12.40 -23.18
N ARG A 393 7.57 13.63 -23.35
CA ARG A 393 7.57 14.25 -24.69
C ARG A 393 8.77 13.78 -25.47
N LYS A 394 8.61 12.85 -26.42
CA LYS A 394 9.48 12.88 -27.60
C LYS A 394 9.31 14.27 -28.21
N ALA A 395 10.39 15.01 -28.29
CA ALA A 395 10.43 16.14 -29.17
C ALA A 395 10.06 15.61 -30.56
N GLU A 396 8.90 15.99 -31.07
CA GLU A 396 8.62 15.97 -32.48
C GLU A 396 9.45 17.11 -33.04
N LEU A 397 10.69 16.78 -33.44
CA LEU A 397 11.49 17.54 -34.39
C LEU A 397 11.24 16.97 -35.78
#